data_056ce19422d5cbb659a81cf5fafa4ae6
#
_entry.id   056ce19422d5cbb659a81cf5fafa4ae6
#
_cell.length_a   1.000
_cell.length_b   1.000
_cell.length_c   1.000
_cell.angle_alpha   90.00
_cell.angle_beta   90.00
_cell.angle_gamma   90.00
#
_symmetry.space_group_name_H-M   'P 1'
#
loop_
_entity.id
_entity.type
_entity.pdbx_description
1 polymer ?
#
loop_
_entity_poly.entity_id
_entity_poly.type
_entity_poly.pdbx_seq_one_letter_code
_entity_poly.pdbx_strand_id
1 'polypeptide(L)'
;MKKNITCLIMCAASCAMFAQTSGEEAGHIWIDLGLPSGIKWASTNIGANRPQDEGNYYAWGETTLKTDFRWATYSHGAGQNSLTKYSYSDGVLSLDAADDVVSCVWGGTWRMPTKEEWRELQEHCVWTWTDDYKKSGVAGYVVTSKSSDATLFLPAAGCRYASQSNEKGVHGYYWSSSLFKTSSYSGSAYQLQFFRACFKSDWNHARYYGSSVRGVCNPQPATGVGHTQSDSFIYAIGGKIHCDEHCRIYDLYGRDMTHQNGSLPKGVYVVQRENSGEKVRVF
;
A
#
# COMPACT_ATOMS: atom_id res chain seq x y z
N MET A 1 26.09 -31.71 -59.80
CA MET A 1 25.09 -31.71 -58.73
C MET A 1 25.58 -30.81 -57.59
N LYS A 2 25.10 -29.58 -57.51
CA LYS A 2 25.44 -28.63 -56.42
C LYS A 2 24.31 -28.72 -55.34
N LYS A 3 24.70 -29.16 -54.16
CA LYS A 3 23.78 -29.19 -52.99
C LYS A 3 23.76 -27.80 -52.34
N ASN A 4 22.61 -27.11 -52.41
CA ASN A 4 22.37 -25.91 -51.65
C ASN A 4 21.99 -26.29 -50.19
N ILE A 5 22.81 -25.88 -49.23
CA ILE A 5 22.51 -25.98 -47.81
C ILE A 5 21.86 -24.66 -47.43
N THR A 6 20.53 -24.69 -47.20
CA THR A 6 19.79 -23.55 -46.65
C THR A 6 19.96 -23.57 -45.14
N CYS A 7 20.73 -22.61 -44.62
CA CYS A 7 20.88 -22.40 -43.18
C CYS A 7 19.66 -21.64 -42.65
N LEU A 8 18.83 -22.34 -41.87
CA LEU A 8 17.65 -21.73 -41.19
C LEU A 8 18.15 -21.03 -39.94
N ILE A 9 18.27 -19.72 -40.00
CA ILE A 9 18.57 -18.89 -38.79
C ILE A 9 17.28 -18.78 -38.00
N MET A 10 17.16 -19.54 -36.91
CA MET A 10 16.15 -19.35 -35.90
C MET A 10 16.47 -18.08 -35.09
N CYS A 11 15.77 -17.00 -35.38
CA CYS A 11 15.78 -15.79 -34.58
C CYS A 11 14.97 -16.07 -33.31
N ALA A 12 15.63 -16.39 -32.19
CA ALA A 12 15.00 -16.46 -30.91
C ALA A 12 14.66 -15.00 -30.48
N ALA A 13 13.41 -14.58 -30.69
CA ALA A 13 12.92 -13.36 -30.11
C ALA A 13 12.82 -13.57 -28.58
N SER A 14 13.81 -13.06 -27.84
CA SER A 14 13.72 -12.92 -26.40
C SER A 14 12.65 -11.86 -26.13
N CYS A 15 11.43 -12.29 -25.77
CA CYS A 15 10.44 -11.42 -25.16
C CYS A 15 11.03 -10.92 -23.83
N ALA A 16 11.55 -9.70 -23.81
CA ALA A 16 11.84 -9.01 -22.57
C ALA A 16 10.49 -8.80 -21.87
N MET A 17 10.18 -9.59 -20.85
CA MET A 17 9.10 -9.30 -19.93
C MET A 17 9.49 -8.00 -19.22
N PHE A 18 8.90 -6.89 -19.61
CA PHE A 18 8.96 -5.67 -18.82
C PHE A 18 8.24 -5.96 -17.50
N ALA A 19 8.99 -5.88 -16.39
CA ALA A 19 8.38 -6.01 -15.08
C ALA A 19 7.32 -4.92 -14.91
N GLN A 20 6.13 -5.30 -14.44
CA GLN A 20 5.05 -4.35 -14.18
C GLN A 20 5.47 -3.40 -13.06
N THR A 21 5.57 -2.10 -13.36
CA THR A 21 6.02 -1.06 -12.42
C THR A 21 4.90 -0.53 -11.53
N SER A 22 3.65 -0.93 -11.75
CA SER A 22 2.50 -0.59 -10.91
C SER A 22 1.39 -1.64 -11.04
N GLY A 23 0.53 -1.71 -10.06
CA GLY A 23 -0.65 -2.58 -10.05
C GLY A 23 -1.57 -2.21 -8.90
N GLU A 24 -2.51 -3.08 -8.58
CA GLU A 24 -3.53 -2.83 -7.58
C GLU A 24 -3.65 -4.01 -6.61
N GLU A 25 -3.89 -3.71 -5.33
CA GLU A 25 -4.26 -4.67 -4.32
C GLU A 25 -5.31 -4.05 -3.39
N ALA A 26 -6.39 -4.77 -3.14
CA ALA A 26 -7.50 -4.33 -2.28
C ALA A 26 -8.04 -2.94 -2.64
N GLY A 27 -8.08 -2.57 -3.94
CA GLY A 27 -8.58 -1.26 -4.42
C GLY A 27 -7.56 -0.12 -4.32
N HIS A 28 -6.29 -0.40 -3.98
CA HIS A 28 -5.24 0.63 -3.84
C HIS A 28 -4.07 0.34 -4.77
N ILE A 29 -3.61 1.40 -5.46
CA ILE A 29 -2.53 1.31 -6.44
C ILE A 29 -1.19 1.23 -5.72
N TRP A 30 -0.38 0.24 -6.09
CA TRP A 30 1.02 0.13 -5.69
C TRP A 30 1.98 0.47 -6.83
N ILE A 31 3.18 0.88 -6.46
CA ILE A 31 4.32 1.16 -7.36
C ILE A 31 5.45 0.22 -6.97
N ASP A 32 6.00 -0.46 -7.98
CA ASP A 32 7.21 -1.27 -7.86
C ASP A 32 8.44 -0.41 -8.17
N LEU A 33 9.20 -0.10 -7.16
CA LEU A 33 10.45 0.65 -7.28
C LEU A 33 11.66 -0.27 -7.50
N GLY A 34 11.47 -1.57 -7.66
CA GLY A 34 12.55 -2.54 -7.83
C GLY A 34 13.48 -2.61 -6.62
N LEU A 35 12.93 -2.46 -5.41
CA LEU A 35 13.71 -2.52 -4.18
C LEU A 35 14.16 -3.97 -3.88
N PRO A 36 15.30 -4.17 -3.21
CA PRO A 36 15.83 -5.49 -2.87
C PRO A 36 14.84 -6.37 -2.09
N SER A 37 14.05 -5.80 -1.19
CA SER A 37 13.00 -6.51 -0.44
C SER A 37 11.85 -7.01 -1.32
N GLY A 38 11.70 -6.45 -2.52
CA GLY A 38 10.55 -6.69 -3.40
C GLY A 38 9.26 -6.02 -2.95
N ILE A 39 9.28 -5.24 -1.84
CA ILE A 39 8.10 -4.54 -1.33
C ILE A 39 7.59 -3.48 -2.32
N LYS A 40 6.28 -3.34 -2.42
CA LYS A 40 5.62 -2.33 -3.25
C LYS A 40 5.10 -1.20 -2.38
N TRP A 41 5.17 0.03 -2.89
CA TRP A 41 4.77 1.23 -2.16
C TRP A 41 3.44 1.77 -2.67
N ALA A 42 2.55 2.17 -1.80
CA ALA A 42 1.30 2.81 -2.18
C ALA A 42 1.56 4.10 -2.97
N SER A 43 0.78 4.35 -4.02
CA SER A 43 0.87 5.58 -4.83
C SER A 43 0.43 6.83 -4.07
N THR A 44 -0.41 6.68 -3.04
CA THR A 44 -1.01 7.76 -2.25
C THR A 44 -0.83 7.54 -0.75
N ASN A 45 -0.96 8.61 0.04
CA ASN A 45 -1.11 8.49 1.49
C ASN A 45 -2.48 7.88 1.82
N ILE A 46 -2.63 7.29 3.02
CA ILE A 46 -3.94 6.81 3.47
C ILE A 46 -4.93 7.97 3.55
N GLY A 47 -6.14 7.77 3.01
CA GLY A 47 -7.17 8.81 2.91
C GLY A 47 -6.96 9.85 1.80
N ALA A 48 -5.94 9.69 0.95
CA ALA A 48 -5.69 10.54 -0.22
C ALA A 48 -6.18 9.87 -1.51
N ASN A 49 -6.66 10.67 -2.46
CA ASN A 49 -7.09 10.19 -3.78
C ASN A 49 -6.01 10.39 -4.86
N ARG A 50 -5.09 11.32 -4.66
CA ARG A 50 -4.02 11.64 -5.61
C ARG A 50 -2.66 11.66 -4.90
N PRO A 51 -1.55 11.41 -5.60
CA PRO A 51 -0.22 11.38 -4.98
C PRO A 51 0.16 12.66 -4.21
N GLN A 52 -0.33 13.81 -4.64
CA GLN A 52 -0.06 15.11 -4.02
C GLN A 52 -0.97 15.47 -2.84
N ASP A 53 -2.05 14.71 -2.61
CA ASP A 53 -2.94 14.97 -1.50
C ASP A 53 -2.27 14.52 -0.18
N GLU A 54 -2.44 15.30 0.88
CA GLU A 54 -1.83 15.01 2.19
C GLU A 54 -2.40 13.75 2.85
N GLY A 55 -3.66 13.42 2.55
CA GLY A 55 -4.39 12.33 3.19
C GLY A 55 -4.76 12.64 4.63
N ASN A 56 -4.95 11.59 5.40
CA ASN A 56 -5.29 11.67 6.81
C ASN A 56 -4.03 11.59 7.69
N TYR A 57 -4.15 12.15 8.91
CA TYR A 57 -3.10 12.08 9.92
C TYR A 57 -3.52 11.12 11.03
N TYR A 58 -2.57 10.33 11.50
CA TYR A 58 -2.79 9.37 12.58
C TYR A 58 -1.72 9.50 13.65
N ALA A 59 -2.10 9.36 14.91
CA ALA A 59 -1.15 9.08 15.96
C ALA A 59 -0.66 7.63 15.83
N TRP A 60 0.56 7.35 16.25
CA TRP A 60 1.16 6.03 16.07
C TRP A 60 0.40 4.93 16.82
N GLY A 61 -0.02 3.90 16.11
CA GLY A 61 -0.81 2.80 16.66
C GLY A 61 -2.31 3.10 16.77
N GLU A 62 -2.79 4.24 16.29
CA GLU A 62 -4.22 4.54 16.25
C GLU A 62 -4.78 4.37 14.84
N THR A 63 -5.96 3.80 14.74
CA THR A 63 -6.63 3.46 13.47
C THR A 63 -7.86 4.31 13.19
N THR A 64 -8.25 5.16 14.13
CA THR A 64 -9.40 6.07 14.02
C THR A 64 -8.97 7.51 13.82
N LEU A 65 -9.76 8.24 13.03
CA LEU A 65 -9.52 9.67 12.80
C LEU A 65 -9.84 10.48 14.07
N LYS A 66 -9.00 11.49 14.33
CA LYS A 66 -9.22 12.46 15.41
C LYS A 66 -8.74 13.85 15.01
N THR A 67 -9.13 14.85 15.77
CA THR A 67 -8.77 16.26 15.54
C THR A 67 -7.80 16.82 16.58
N ASP A 68 -7.59 16.11 17.69
CA ASP A 68 -6.71 16.52 18.78
C ASP A 68 -5.58 15.49 19.00
N PHE A 69 -4.34 15.91 18.79
CA PHE A 69 -3.15 15.08 18.85
C PHE A 69 -2.28 15.45 20.04
N ARG A 70 -2.63 14.94 21.22
CA ARG A 70 -1.92 15.12 22.50
C ARG A 70 -1.91 13.83 23.31
N TRP A 71 -1.06 13.75 24.32
CA TRP A 71 -1.07 12.63 25.27
C TRP A 71 -2.44 12.39 25.90
N ALA A 72 -3.16 13.46 26.22
CA ALA A 72 -4.49 13.36 26.82
C ALA A 72 -5.55 12.69 25.93
N THR A 73 -5.31 12.63 24.62
CA THR A 73 -6.22 12.02 23.63
C THR A 73 -5.60 10.79 22.96
N TYR A 74 -4.42 10.35 23.41
CA TYR A 74 -3.73 9.19 22.84
C TYR A 74 -4.29 7.89 23.47
N SER A 75 -4.71 6.94 22.62
CA SER A 75 -5.44 5.74 23.07
C SER A 75 -4.57 4.72 23.84
N HIS A 76 -3.24 4.71 23.58
CA HIS A 76 -2.32 3.75 24.20
C HIS A 76 -1.59 4.32 25.42
N GLY A 77 -2.18 5.31 26.12
CA GLY A 77 -1.65 5.85 27.37
C GLY A 77 -1.71 7.36 27.47
N ALA A 78 -1.87 7.86 28.68
CA ALA A 78 -2.00 9.30 28.96
C ALA A 78 -0.66 10.05 29.04
N GLY A 79 0.46 9.38 28.81
CA GLY A 79 1.82 9.95 28.85
C GLY A 79 2.88 8.87 28.66
N GLN A 80 4.10 9.29 28.45
CA GLN A 80 5.24 8.38 28.21
C GLN A 80 5.51 7.39 29.34
N ASN A 81 5.11 7.71 30.58
CA ASN A 81 5.29 6.86 31.76
C ASN A 81 4.03 6.09 32.15
N SER A 82 2.95 6.22 31.38
CA SER A 82 1.65 5.58 31.63
C SER A 82 1.11 4.91 30.38
N LEU A 83 1.99 4.26 29.61
CA LEU A 83 1.63 3.53 28.41
C LEU A 83 0.92 2.24 28.76
N THR A 84 -0.18 1.97 28.10
CA THR A 84 -1.00 0.77 28.25
C THR A 84 -0.65 -0.31 27.22
N LYS A 85 0.03 0.07 26.10
CA LYS A 85 0.51 -0.82 25.06
C LYS A 85 1.81 -0.28 24.46
N TYR A 86 2.66 -1.17 23.96
CA TYR A 86 3.97 -0.83 23.41
C TYR A 86 4.86 -0.10 24.43
N SER A 87 4.82 -0.57 25.68
CA SER A 87 5.66 -0.07 26.75
C SER A 87 7.10 -0.57 26.58
N TYR A 88 8.05 0.04 27.31
CA TYR A 88 9.44 -0.44 27.23
C TYR A 88 9.63 -1.85 27.76
N SER A 89 8.69 -2.37 28.58
CA SER A 89 8.77 -3.66 29.25
C SER A 89 8.04 -4.80 28.52
N ASP A 90 7.17 -4.52 27.54
CA ASP A 90 6.37 -5.58 26.88
C ASP A 90 7.12 -6.34 25.78
N GLY A 91 8.35 -5.94 25.45
CA GLY A 91 9.16 -6.64 24.44
C GLY A 91 8.78 -6.38 22.99
N VAL A 92 7.68 -5.70 22.73
CA VAL A 92 7.18 -5.41 21.37
C VAL A 92 8.00 -4.29 20.72
N LEU A 93 8.38 -4.46 19.47
CA LEU A 93 9.19 -3.51 18.69
C LEU A 93 8.48 -2.97 17.45
N SER A 94 7.28 -3.43 17.16
CA SER A 94 6.49 -3.05 16.00
C SER A 94 5.00 -3.09 16.32
N LEU A 95 4.19 -2.37 15.55
CA LEU A 95 2.73 -2.42 15.66
C LEU A 95 2.20 -3.84 15.40
N ASP A 96 1.20 -4.22 16.17
CA ASP A 96 0.31 -5.33 15.82
C ASP A 96 -0.57 -4.92 14.63
N ALA A 97 -1.02 -5.88 13.84
CA ALA A 97 -1.87 -5.60 12.68
C ALA A 97 -3.19 -4.88 13.05
N ALA A 98 -3.69 -5.09 14.27
CA ALA A 98 -4.90 -4.44 14.76
C ALA A 98 -4.71 -2.93 15.08
N ASP A 99 -3.46 -2.48 15.26
CA ASP A 99 -3.09 -1.10 15.52
C ASP A 99 -2.39 -0.45 14.30
N ASP A 100 -2.18 -1.22 13.24
CA ASP A 100 -1.67 -0.73 11.96
C ASP A 100 -2.83 -0.20 11.12
N VAL A 101 -2.92 1.12 10.99
CA VAL A 101 -4.03 1.77 10.29
C VAL A 101 -4.13 1.34 8.83
N VAL A 102 -3.02 1.03 8.15
CA VAL A 102 -3.05 0.59 6.76
C VAL A 102 -3.64 -0.81 6.66
N SER A 103 -3.23 -1.73 7.53
CA SER A 103 -3.79 -3.08 7.63
C SER A 103 -5.29 -3.04 7.93
N CYS A 104 -5.71 -2.17 8.87
CA CYS A 104 -7.11 -2.06 9.28
C CYS A 104 -8.01 -1.46 8.20
N VAL A 105 -7.53 -0.44 7.47
CA VAL A 105 -8.37 0.35 6.54
C VAL A 105 -8.32 -0.21 5.12
N TRP A 106 -7.17 -0.68 4.66
CA TRP A 106 -7.00 -1.19 3.29
C TRP A 106 -7.11 -2.71 3.19
N GLY A 107 -6.69 -3.44 4.24
CA GLY A 107 -6.70 -4.90 4.22
C GLY A 107 -5.69 -5.52 3.24
N GLY A 108 -5.94 -6.77 2.81
CA GLY A 108 -5.01 -7.50 1.95
C GLY A 108 -3.65 -7.70 2.61
N THR A 109 -2.57 -7.49 1.86
CA THR A 109 -1.19 -7.49 2.39
C THR A 109 -0.68 -6.09 2.76
N TRP A 110 -1.55 -5.07 2.68
CA TRP A 110 -1.21 -3.70 3.02
C TRP A 110 -0.91 -3.54 4.51
N ARG A 111 0.15 -2.81 4.81
CA ARG A 111 0.59 -2.45 6.17
C ARG A 111 1.43 -1.18 6.16
N MET A 112 1.70 -0.64 7.31
CA MET A 112 2.70 0.42 7.46
C MET A 112 4.11 -0.13 7.19
N PRO A 113 5.00 0.68 6.57
CA PRO A 113 6.39 0.29 6.39
C PRO A 113 7.13 0.25 7.72
N THR A 114 8.14 -0.61 7.83
CA THR A 114 9.11 -0.58 8.91
C THR A 114 10.12 0.56 8.71
N LYS A 115 10.92 0.88 9.73
CA LYS A 115 12.02 1.84 9.57
C LYS A 115 13.09 1.34 8.60
N GLU A 116 13.28 0.03 8.52
CA GLU A 116 14.22 -0.60 7.59
C GLU A 116 13.77 -0.42 6.14
N GLU A 117 12.47 -0.52 5.88
CA GLU A 117 11.90 -0.30 4.54
C GLU A 117 11.97 1.18 4.12
N TRP A 118 11.78 2.13 5.06
CA TRP A 118 12.07 3.54 4.81
C TRP A 118 13.54 3.77 4.49
N ARG A 119 14.46 3.09 5.19
CA ARG A 119 15.90 3.18 4.91
C ARG A 119 16.25 2.57 3.56
N GLU A 120 15.69 1.41 3.22
CA GLU A 120 15.86 0.80 1.90
C GLU A 120 15.41 1.75 0.78
N LEU A 121 14.24 2.39 0.93
CA LEU A 121 13.77 3.40 -0.01
C LEU A 121 14.76 4.58 -0.12
N GLN A 122 15.33 5.02 0.99
CA GLN A 122 16.35 6.07 1.01
C GLN A 122 17.61 5.66 0.26
N GLU A 123 18.08 4.45 0.44
CA GLU A 123 19.33 3.95 -0.14
C GLU A 123 19.24 3.60 -1.62
N HIS A 124 18.09 3.08 -2.06
CA HIS A 124 17.90 2.54 -3.41
C HIS A 124 17.17 3.47 -4.39
N CYS A 125 16.77 4.66 -3.94
CA CYS A 125 16.13 5.65 -4.81
C CYS A 125 16.89 6.98 -4.85
N VAL A 126 16.64 7.76 -5.88
CA VAL A 126 17.07 9.15 -6.03
C VAL A 126 15.94 10.04 -5.50
N TRP A 127 16.27 10.97 -4.61
CA TRP A 127 15.33 11.87 -3.98
C TRP A 127 15.49 13.28 -4.54
N THR A 128 14.49 13.79 -5.23
CA THR A 128 14.51 15.13 -5.85
C THR A 128 13.39 15.97 -5.26
N TRP A 129 13.75 17.08 -4.60
CA TRP A 129 12.77 18.04 -4.09
C TRP A 129 12.12 18.80 -5.22
N THR A 130 10.82 19.01 -5.10
CA THR A 130 10.06 19.95 -5.93
C THR A 130 9.18 20.84 -5.05
N ASP A 131 9.03 22.11 -5.44
CA ASP A 131 8.12 23.05 -4.77
C ASP A 131 6.70 22.98 -5.36
N ASP A 132 6.57 22.35 -6.54
CA ASP A 132 5.34 22.33 -7.31
C ASP A 132 5.22 21.03 -8.11
N TYR A 133 4.82 19.95 -7.42
CA TYR A 133 4.65 18.65 -8.07
C TYR A 133 3.57 18.69 -9.15
N LYS A 134 3.98 18.45 -10.40
CA LYS A 134 3.08 18.42 -11.58
C LYS A 134 2.14 19.63 -11.66
N LYS A 135 2.61 20.81 -11.27
CA LYS A 135 1.84 22.07 -11.27
C LYS A 135 0.62 22.04 -10.33
N SER A 136 0.73 21.34 -9.23
CA SER A 136 -0.33 21.22 -8.21
C SER A 136 -0.20 22.23 -7.06
N GLY A 137 0.90 22.98 -7.00
CA GLY A 137 1.25 23.84 -5.87
C GLY A 137 1.72 23.09 -4.62
N VAL A 138 1.97 21.76 -4.71
CA VAL A 138 2.35 20.94 -3.56
C VAL A 138 3.85 20.64 -3.60
N ALA A 139 4.54 21.02 -2.54
CA ALA A 139 5.95 20.71 -2.32
C ALA A 139 6.15 19.29 -1.75
N GLY A 140 7.30 18.70 -2.05
CA GLY A 140 7.66 17.37 -1.53
C GLY A 140 8.81 16.74 -2.30
N TYR A 141 9.03 15.44 -2.05
CA TYR A 141 10.03 14.67 -2.78
C TYR A 141 9.43 13.79 -3.86
N VAL A 142 9.99 13.89 -5.05
CA VAL A 142 9.89 12.84 -6.07
C VAL A 142 10.99 11.83 -5.78
N VAL A 143 10.58 10.61 -5.50
CA VAL A 143 11.47 9.48 -5.20
C VAL A 143 11.49 8.58 -6.43
N THR A 144 12.62 8.50 -7.11
CA THR A 144 12.80 7.76 -8.37
C THR A 144 13.66 6.54 -8.12
N SER A 145 13.21 5.40 -8.57
CA SER A 145 14.01 4.16 -8.53
C SER A 145 15.36 4.33 -9.20
N LYS A 146 16.41 3.73 -8.65
CA LYS A 146 17.73 3.63 -9.31
C LYS A 146 17.80 2.47 -10.30
N SER A 147 16.83 1.55 -10.29
CA SER A 147 16.79 0.34 -11.12
C SER A 147 15.71 0.39 -12.21
N SER A 148 14.81 1.39 -12.17
CA SER A 148 13.73 1.57 -13.15
C SER A 148 13.34 3.03 -13.26
N ASP A 149 12.39 3.39 -14.15
CA ASP A 149 11.84 4.73 -14.25
C ASP A 149 10.65 4.98 -13.29
N ALA A 150 10.35 4.03 -12.41
CA ALA A 150 9.25 4.13 -11.47
C ALA A 150 9.47 5.26 -10.46
N THR A 151 8.43 6.02 -10.20
CA THR A 151 8.48 7.17 -9.30
C THR A 151 7.38 7.13 -8.26
N LEU A 152 7.70 7.60 -7.06
CA LEU A 152 6.79 7.82 -5.95
C LEU A 152 6.87 9.31 -5.53
N PHE A 153 5.74 9.94 -5.25
CA PHE A 153 5.72 11.29 -4.67
C PHE A 153 5.33 11.25 -3.20
N LEU A 154 6.11 11.94 -2.37
CA LEU A 154 5.86 12.12 -0.95
C LEU A 154 5.65 13.62 -0.68
N PRO A 155 4.39 14.08 -0.49
CA PRO A 155 4.13 15.47 -0.19
C PRO A 155 4.71 15.90 1.16
N ALA A 156 5.17 17.15 1.24
CA ALA A 156 5.55 17.82 2.49
C ALA A 156 4.28 18.17 3.28
N ALA A 157 3.61 17.14 3.80
CA ALA A 157 2.29 17.26 4.41
C ALA A 157 2.31 17.87 5.82
N GLY A 158 3.51 18.05 6.42
CA GLY A 158 3.64 18.50 7.82
C GLY A 158 3.16 17.45 8.80
N CYS A 159 2.82 17.90 10.02
CA CYS A 159 2.28 17.06 11.08
C CYS A 159 1.14 17.78 11.82
N ARG A 160 0.47 17.06 12.74
CA ARG A 160 -0.56 17.58 13.63
C ARG A 160 -0.10 17.54 15.09
N TYR A 161 -0.26 18.65 15.79
CA TYR A 161 -0.10 18.76 17.23
C TYR A 161 -1.32 19.50 17.82
N ALA A 162 -1.95 18.96 18.83
CA ALA A 162 -3.25 19.40 19.26
C ALA A 162 -4.22 19.47 18.07
N SER A 163 -4.92 20.58 17.85
CA SER A 163 -5.79 20.80 16.69
C SER A 163 -5.09 21.52 15.52
N GLN A 164 -3.79 21.75 15.61
CA GLN A 164 -3.06 22.60 14.64
C GLN A 164 -2.31 21.75 13.60
N SER A 165 -2.24 22.29 12.39
CA SER A 165 -1.37 21.79 11.33
C SER A 165 -0.05 22.56 11.39
N ASN A 166 1.06 21.83 11.45
CA ASN A 166 2.39 22.42 11.54
C ASN A 166 3.23 22.02 10.32
N GLU A 167 4.03 22.96 9.83
CA GLU A 167 5.09 22.75 8.82
C GLU A 167 4.61 22.15 7.49
N LYS A 168 3.33 22.28 7.16
CA LYS A 168 2.79 21.90 5.85
C LYS A 168 3.45 22.71 4.74
N GLY A 169 3.85 22.04 3.67
CA GLY A 169 4.61 22.60 2.55
C GLY A 169 6.11 22.72 2.79
N VAL A 170 6.58 22.45 4.01
CA VAL A 170 7.99 22.58 4.41
C VAL A 170 8.60 21.24 4.80
N HIS A 171 7.89 20.46 5.63
CA HIS A 171 8.33 19.16 6.12
C HIS A 171 7.38 18.04 5.75
N GLY A 172 7.90 16.83 5.58
CA GLY A 172 7.13 15.58 5.57
C GLY A 172 7.48 14.72 6.77
N TYR A 173 6.43 14.17 7.41
CA TYR A 173 6.52 13.27 8.55
C TYR A 173 5.67 12.03 8.27
N TYR A 174 6.32 10.87 8.17
CA TYR A 174 5.67 9.63 7.78
C TYR A 174 5.99 8.54 8.78
N TRP A 175 4.97 8.02 9.46
CA TRP A 175 5.16 6.94 10.42
C TRP A 175 5.74 5.67 9.78
N SER A 176 6.59 4.99 10.55
CA SER A 176 6.85 3.56 10.37
C SER A 176 6.06 2.76 11.41
N SER A 177 5.93 1.46 11.20
CA SER A 177 5.39 0.55 12.20
C SER A 177 6.34 0.28 13.36
N SER A 178 7.60 0.73 13.28
CA SER A 178 8.67 0.41 14.24
C SER A 178 8.64 1.33 15.46
N LEU A 179 8.62 0.72 16.64
CA LEU A 179 8.73 1.43 17.91
C LEU A 179 10.15 1.94 18.15
N PHE A 180 10.29 3.21 18.53
CA PHE A 180 11.53 3.71 19.09
C PHE A 180 11.59 3.38 20.59
N LYS A 181 12.55 2.55 20.97
CA LYS A 181 12.67 2.03 22.32
C LYS A 181 14.10 2.11 22.81
N THR A 182 14.24 2.58 24.05
CA THR A 182 15.47 2.48 24.83
C THR A 182 15.23 1.58 26.06
N SER A 183 16.21 1.44 26.93
CA SER A 183 16.08 0.65 28.17
C SER A 183 15.06 1.21 29.16
N SER A 184 14.63 2.45 28.99
CA SER A 184 13.71 3.12 29.94
C SER A 184 12.64 3.99 29.26
N TYR A 185 12.56 4.00 27.93
CA TYR A 185 11.68 4.88 27.19
C TYR A 185 11.12 4.23 25.94
N SER A 186 9.82 4.39 25.72
CA SER A 186 9.10 3.94 24.51
C SER A 186 8.01 4.91 24.04
N GLY A 187 8.05 6.17 24.53
CA GLY A 187 7.05 7.19 24.18
C GLY A 187 7.14 7.76 22.76
N SER A 188 8.09 7.28 21.95
CA SER A 188 8.28 7.67 20.54
C SER A 188 8.20 6.47 19.60
N ALA A 189 8.01 6.74 18.32
CA ALA A 189 8.13 5.75 17.26
C ALA A 189 9.00 6.29 16.13
N TYR A 190 9.58 5.39 15.33
CA TYR A 190 10.35 5.78 14.16
C TYR A 190 9.48 6.32 13.06
N GLN A 191 10.00 7.32 12.34
CA GLN A 191 9.38 7.89 11.15
C GLN A 191 10.44 8.34 10.15
N LEU A 192 10.04 8.41 8.88
CA LEU A 192 10.74 9.21 7.89
C LEU A 192 10.41 10.68 8.17
N GLN A 193 11.44 11.52 8.29
CA GLN A 193 11.31 12.98 8.29
C GLN A 193 12.11 13.56 7.15
N PHE A 194 11.56 14.55 6.47
CA PHE A 194 12.28 15.29 5.44
C PHE A 194 11.86 16.76 5.35
N PHE A 195 12.78 17.56 4.80
CA PHE A 195 12.56 18.90 4.30
C PHE A 195 13.49 19.13 3.09
N ARG A 196 13.40 20.27 2.40
CA ARG A 196 14.11 20.52 1.14
C ARG A 196 15.58 20.07 1.08
N ALA A 197 16.33 20.18 2.16
CA ALA A 197 17.79 19.92 2.19
C ALA A 197 18.16 18.59 2.82
N CYS A 198 17.24 17.85 3.40
CA CYS A 198 17.56 16.68 4.20
C CYS A 198 16.36 15.71 4.28
N PHE A 199 16.65 14.42 4.31
CA PHE A 199 15.72 13.37 4.68
C PHE A 199 16.40 12.33 5.55
N LYS A 200 15.68 11.79 6.54
CA LYS A 200 16.14 10.77 7.49
C LYS A 200 15.06 9.74 7.73
N SER A 201 15.38 8.48 7.53
CA SER A 201 14.48 7.33 7.72
C SER A 201 14.44 6.79 9.14
N ASP A 202 15.36 7.25 10.01
CA ASP A 202 15.55 6.80 11.38
C ASP A 202 15.24 7.88 12.43
N TRP A 203 14.50 8.91 12.06
CA TRP A 203 14.04 9.92 13.01
C TRP A 203 12.98 9.31 13.93
N ASN A 204 12.87 9.82 15.15
CA ASN A 204 11.79 9.41 16.05
C ASN A 204 10.99 10.61 16.53
N HIS A 205 9.71 10.38 16.78
CA HIS A 205 8.78 11.41 17.22
C HIS A 205 7.83 10.85 18.27
N ALA A 206 7.32 11.72 19.15
CA ALA A 206 6.37 11.30 20.17
C ALA A 206 5.10 10.72 19.51
N ARG A 207 4.65 9.56 19.98
CA ARG A 207 3.60 8.74 19.35
C ARG A 207 2.25 9.42 19.20
N TYR A 208 1.96 10.42 20.03
CA TYR A 208 0.69 11.15 19.99
C TYR A 208 0.58 12.16 18.85
N TYR A 209 1.68 12.55 18.21
CA TYR A 209 1.63 13.45 17.05
C TYR A 209 0.88 12.80 15.89
N GLY A 210 0.12 13.61 15.14
CA GLY A 210 -0.48 13.16 13.89
C GLY A 210 0.51 13.30 12.74
N SER A 211 0.94 12.18 12.18
CA SER A 211 1.79 12.14 10.98
C SER A 211 1.10 11.44 9.83
N SER A 212 1.58 11.68 8.61
CA SER A 212 1.12 10.98 7.42
C SER A 212 1.47 9.49 7.51
N VAL A 213 0.70 8.68 6.78
CA VAL A 213 0.96 7.25 6.64
C VAL A 213 0.97 6.88 5.16
N ARG A 214 2.02 6.21 4.72
CA ARG A 214 2.17 5.63 3.39
C ARG A 214 2.23 4.11 3.53
N GLY A 215 1.32 3.40 2.88
CA GLY A 215 1.28 1.94 2.93
C GLY A 215 2.36 1.28 2.07
N VAL A 216 2.71 0.06 2.45
CA VAL A 216 3.46 -0.89 1.64
C VAL A 216 2.68 -2.19 1.56
N CYS A 217 2.88 -2.95 0.50
CA CYS A 217 2.31 -4.28 0.35
C CYS A 217 3.32 -5.25 -0.27
N ASN A 218 3.06 -6.52 -0.09
CA ASN A 218 3.73 -7.58 -0.82
C ASN A 218 2.66 -8.39 -1.55
N PRO A 219 2.16 -7.86 -2.68
CA PRO A 219 1.14 -8.57 -3.43
C PRO A 219 1.67 -9.97 -3.72
N GLN A 220 0.96 -10.99 -3.26
CA GLN A 220 1.29 -12.34 -3.67
C GLN A 220 1.20 -12.33 -5.19
N PRO A 221 2.23 -12.86 -5.90
CA PRO A 221 2.03 -13.14 -7.31
C PRO A 221 0.70 -13.89 -7.36
N ALA A 222 -0.24 -13.38 -8.16
CA ALA A 222 -1.43 -14.14 -8.41
C ALA A 222 -0.93 -15.57 -8.63
N THR A 223 -1.28 -16.49 -7.72
CA THR A 223 -0.97 -17.89 -7.92
C THR A 223 -1.82 -18.29 -9.11
N GLY A 224 -1.36 -17.82 -10.26
CA GLY A 224 -1.97 -18.09 -11.54
C GLY A 224 -1.77 -19.57 -11.83
N VAL A 225 -2.79 -20.32 -11.65
CA VAL A 225 -3.17 -21.19 -12.76
C VAL A 225 -3.14 -20.26 -13.97
N GLY A 226 -2.21 -20.51 -14.91
CA GLY A 226 -1.95 -19.59 -16.01
C GLY A 226 -3.21 -19.14 -16.68
N HIS A 227 -3.60 -17.90 -16.48
CA HIS A 227 -4.52 -17.23 -17.38
C HIS A 227 -3.72 -16.95 -18.67
N THR A 228 -3.82 -17.84 -19.63
CA THR A 228 -3.83 -17.39 -21.00
C THR A 228 -4.93 -16.32 -21.06
N GLN A 229 -4.51 -15.11 -21.39
CA GLN A 229 -5.38 -13.97 -21.62
C GLN A 229 -6.39 -14.34 -22.73
N SER A 230 -7.54 -14.88 -22.33
CA SER A 230 -8.75 -14.77 -23.10
C SER A 230 -9.48 -13.57 -22.52
N ASP A 231 -9.88 -12.63 -23.36
CA ASP A 231 -10.65 -11.43 -23.02
C ASP A 231 -12.06 -11.77 -22.51
N SER A 232 -12.17 -12.62 -21.52
CA SER A 232 -13.42 -13.14 -20.98
C SER A 232 -13.77 -12.41 -19.69
N PHE A 233 -14.75 -11.52 -19.77
CA PHE A 233 -15.20 -10.71 -18.65
C PHE A 233 -16.31 -11.41 -17.86
N ILE A 234 -16.15 -11.49 -16.51
CA ILE A 234 -17.26 -11.82 -15.60
C ILE A 234 -17.64 -10.58 -14.81
N TYR A 235 -18.89 -10.17 -14.89
CA TYR A 235 -19.42 -9.05 -14.12
C TYR A 235 -20.87 -9.30 -13.71
N ALA A 236 -21.35 -8.60 -12.67
CA ALA A 236 -22.73 -8.73 -12.21
C ALA A 236 -23.48 -7.39 -12.33
N ILE A 237 -24.66 -7.43 -12.93
CA ILE A 237 -25.59 -6.30 -13.05
C ILE A 237 -27.02 -6.78 -12.78
N GLY A 238 -27.77 -6.05 -11.92
CA GLY A 238 -29.19 -6.28 -11.73
C GLY A 238 -29.58 -7.70 -11.29
N GLY A 239 -28.76 -8.33 -10.44
CA GLY A 239 -29.00 -9.71 -9.98
C GLY A 239 -28.63 -10.78 -11.00
N LYS A 240 -27.93 -10.41 -12.09
CA LYS A 240 -27.47 -11.33 -13.13
C LYS A 240 -25.94 -11.28 -13.23
N ILE A 241 -25.31 -12.44 -13.26
CA ILE A 241 -23.89 -12.62 -13.59
C ILE A 241 -23.77 -12.88 -15.09
N HIS A 242 -22.98 -12.06 -15.76
CA HIS A 242 -22.64 -12.20 -17.18
C HIS A 242 -21.27 -12.85 -17.28
N CYS A 243 -21.17 -13.91 -18.06
CA CYS A 243 -19.92 -14.51 -18.50
C CYS A 243 -20.05 -14.88 -19.99
N ASP A 244 -18.93 -14.86 -20.67
CA ASP A 244 -18.82 -15.09 -22.12
C ASP A 244 -18.79 -16.57 -22.53
N GLU A 245 -18.64 -17.47 -21.55
CA GLU A 245 -18.63 -18.92 -21.74
C GLU A 245 -19.69 -19.61 -20.86
N HIS A 246 -19.90 -20.88 -21.10
CA HIS A 246 -20.77 -21.71 -20.24
C HIS A 246 -20.16 -21.73 -18.83
N CYS A 247 -20.87 -21.13 -17.88
CA CYS A 247 -20.46 -21.08 -16.49
C CYS A 247 -21.52 -21.67 -15.56
N ARG A 248 -21.07 -22.24 -14.44
CA ARG A 248 -21.91 -22.60 -13.30
C ARG A 248 -21.72 -21.61 -12.17
N ILE A 249 -22.80 -21.25 -11.52
CA ILE A 249 -22.83 -20.27 -10.45
C ILE A 249 -23.18 -20.98 -9.15
N TYR A 250 -22.35 -20.84 -8.13
CA TYR A 250 -22.55 -21.44 -6.81
C TYR A 250 -22.58 -20.35 -5.74
N ASP A 251 -23.39 -20.54 -4.71
CA ASP A 251 -23.27 -19.75 -3.50
C ASP A 251 -22.06 -20.20 -2.64
N LEU A 252 -21.80 -19.49 -1.55
CA LEU A 252 -20.69 -19.84 -0.66
C LEU A 252 -20.85 -21.17 0.09
N TYR A 253 -22.04 -21.77 0.03
CA TYR A 253 -22.33 -23.09 0.59
C TYR A 253 -22.21 -24.21 -0.45
N GLY A 254 -21.81 -23.87 -1.69
CA GLY A 254 -21.66 -24.82 -2.79
C GLY A 254 -22.98 -25.23 -3.46
N ARG A 255 -24.08 -24.53 -3.22
CA ARG A 255 -25.36 -24.78 -3.89
C ARG A 255 -25.34 -24.18 -5.28
N ASP A 256 -25.79 -24.94 -6.30
CA ASP A 256 -25.86 -24.47 -7.67
C ASP A 256 -27.00 -23.46 -7.82
N MET A 257 -26.64 -22.25 -8.18
CA MET A 257 -27.52 -21.10 -8.38
C MET A 257 -27.66 -20.72 -9.85
N THR A 258 -27.12 -21.52 -10.77
CA THR A 258 -27.09 -21.22 -12.21
C THR A 258 -28.49 -20.95 -12.79
N HIS A 259 -29.48 -21.71 -12.36
CA HIS A 259 -30.87 -21.53 -12.80
C HIS A 259 -31.55 -20.25 -12.31
N GLN A 260 -30.96 -19.59 -11.29
CA GLN A 260 -31.45 -18.34 -10.72
C GLN A 260 -30.69 -17.13 -11.27
N ASN A 261 -29.81 -17.33 -12.22
CA ASN A 261 -29.04 -16.22 -12.81
C ASN A 261 -29.99 -15.24 -13.52
N GLY A 262 -30.07 -14.03 -13.02
CA GLY A 262 -31.06 -13.00 -13.41
C GLY A 262 -31.94 -12.53 -12.26
N SER A 263 -31.98 -13.28 -11.16
CA SER A 263 -32.69 -12.94 -9.93
C SER A 263 -31.88 -13.32 -8.67
N LEU A 264 -30.54 -13.34 -8.80
CA LEU A 264 -29.66 -13.68 -7.70
C LEU A 264 -29.80 -12.64 -6.57
N PRO A 265 -29.98 -13.06 -5.31
CA PRO A 265 -29.93 -12.18 -4.18
C PRO A 265 -28.56 -11.46 -4.08
N LYS A 266 -28.54 -10.30 -3.42
CA LYS A 266 -27.27 -9.64 -3.11
C LYS A 266 -26.36 -10.59 -2.33
N GLY A 267 -25.13 -10.75 -2.78
CA GLY A 267 -24.21 -11.70 -2.14
C GLY A 267 -22.94 -11.94 -2.94
N VAL A 268 -22.15 -12.87 -2.45
CA VAL A 268 -20.93 -13.35 -3.12
C VAL A 268 -21.19 -14.73 -3.69
N TYR A 269 -20.81 -14.92 -4.93
CA TYR A 269 -21.00 -16.16 -5.68
C TYR A 269 -19.66 -16.64 -6.24
N VAL A 270 -19.53 -17.95 -6.42
CA VAL A 270 -18.41 -18.56 -7.14
C VAL A 270 -18.92 -18.94 -8.53
N VAL A 271 -18.26 -18.37 -9.54
CA VAL A 271 -18.54 -18.69 -10.95
C VAL A 271 -17.49 -19.68 -11.42
N GLN A 272 -17.89 -20.88 -11.76
CA GLN A 272 -17.02 -21.94 -12.25
C GLN A 272 -17.14 -22.05 -13.77
N ARG A 273 -16.02 -21.96 -14.47
CA ARG A 273 -15.83 -22.33 -15.88
C ARG A 273 -15.20 -23.70 -15.97
N GLU A 274 -15.04 -24.24 -17.18
CA GLU A 274 -14.45 -25.59 -17.38
C GLU A 274 -13.08 -25.76 -16.68
N ASN A 275 -12.25 -24.72 -16.61
CA ASN A 275 -10.90 -24.80 -16.07
C ASN A 275 -10.56 -23.74 -14.99
N SER A 276 -11.51 -22.95 -14.52
CA SER A 276 -11.27 -21.90 -13.52
C SER A 276 -12.51 -21.58 -12.69
N GLY A 277 -12.32 -21.01 -11.50
CA GLY A 277 -13.41 -20.51 -10.65
C GLY A 277 -13.09 -19.10 -10.14
N GLU A 278 -14.03 -18.19 -10.30
CA GLU A 278 -13.90 -16.80 -9.84
C GLU A 278 -14.99 -16.43 -8.83
N LYS A 279 -14.68 -15.54 -7.90
CA LYS A 279 -15.66 -14.98 -6.96
C LYS A 279 -16.24 -13.68 -7.52
N VAL A 280 -17.55 -13.60 -7.61
CA VAL A 280 -18.27 -12.44 -8.12
C VAL A 280 -19.25 -11.93 -7.05
N ARG A 281 -19.31 -10.62 -6.86
CA ARG A 281 -20.27 -9.99 -5.95
C ARG A 281 -21.46 -9.44 -6.74
N VAL A 282 -22.66 -9.80 -6.32
CA VAL A 282 -23.94 -9.25 -6.79
C VAL A 282 -24.42 -8.19 -5.79
N PHE A 283 -24.67 -6.96 -6.25
CA PHE A 283 -25.08 -5.81 -5.46
C PHE A 283 -26.58 -5.53 -5.51
#